data_3bedf0476f41bf74f754af7cf9ec6fa4
#
_entry.id   3bedf0476f41bf74f754af7cf9ec6fa4
#
_cell.length_a   1.000
_cell.length_b   1.000
_cell.length_c   1.000
_cell.angle_alpha   90.00
_cell.angle_beta   90.00
_cell.angle_gamma   90.00
#
_symmetry.space_group_name_H-M   'P 1'
#
loop_
_entity.id
_entity.type
_entity.pdbx_description
1 polymer ?
#
loop_
_entity_poly.entity_id
_entity_poly.type
_entity_poly.pdbx_seq_one_letter_code
_entity_poly.pdbx_strand_id
1 'polypeptide(L)'
;GLLLGTAVPMGLLAQGVPIIDGSRLSNFISRLVEQAEDAVKQGEKLATRTELSEIEDDQLAAYERFLADTTGVTDLSGFEMGTGTFPPADEVYPLEETSPESQRLFGEGETVEAMIIATAARYETHPGVVKVGLTPTTWRILFQSLVKQESGFSNAAISPVGAMGFCQLMPGTAADLGVDPTDPLQNLDGGARYLATQLNSFGRIDFALAAYNAGPGNVQKYGGIPPFEETQNYVRRISGYYDAYLSVITGADVTGTLAGVEGASAEWGNMSSAFIGYSGQQSGQIEAAMARIKGFLEEAKPQTPKEAVDQNTYMLAERARLMALTLRLRAGAVKVEAARGLSDAAQSLQYTTFWEYTP
;
A
#
# COMPACT_ATOMS: atom_id res chain seq x y z
N GLY A 1 -17.75 -9.91 -42.19
CA GLY A 1 -16.79 -9.39 -41.29
C GLY A 1 -16.65 -10.32 -40.11
N LEU A 2 -15.51 -11.02 -39.95
CA LEU A 2 -15.22 -11.97 -38.86
C LEU A 2 -14.97 -11.16 -37.57
N LEU A 3 -15.72 -11.45 -36.53
CA LEU A 3 -15.40 -11.13 -35.14
C LEU A 3 -14.43 -12.18 -34.61
N LEU A 4 -13.16 -11.82 -34.47
CA LEU A 4 -12.20 -12.57 -33.69
C LEU A 4 -12.37 -12.22 -32.22
N GLY A 5 -13.08 -13.11 -31.49
CA GLY A 5 -13.10 -13.11 -30.05
C GLY A 5 -11.77 -13.65 -29.52
N THR A 6 -10.94 -12.78 -28.96
CA THR A 6 -9.80 -13.22 -28.16
C THR A 6 -10.31 -13.65 -26.79
N ALA A 7 -10.30 -14.97 -26.56
CA ALA A 7 -10.49 -15.53 -25.23
C ALA A 7 -9.32 -15.09 -24.34
N VAL A 8 -9.60 -14.29 -23.33
CA VAL A 8 -8.68 -13.99 -22.23
C VAL A 8 -8.61 -15.26 -21.37
N PRO A 9 -7.42 -15.84 -21.13
CA PRO A 9 -7.32 -16.99 -20.25
C PRO A 9 -7.74 -16.57 -18.83
N MET A 10 -8.68 -17.29 -18.25
CA MET A 10 -9.02 -17.23 -16.83
C MET A 10 -7.81 -17.74 -16.02
N GLY A 11 -6.88 -16.83 -15.73
CA GLY A 11 -5.79 -17.06 -14.77
C GLY A 11 -6.22 -16.65 -13.39
N LEU A 12 -6.08 -17.56 -12.46
CA LEU A 12 -6.19 -17.48 -11.00
C LEU A 12 -6.70 -16.13 -10.48
N LEU A 13 -7.96 -16.11 -10.07
CA LEU A 13 -8.52 -15.07 -9.22
C LEU A 13 -7.80 -15.13 -7.87
N ALA A 14 -6.89 -14.21 -7.62
CA ALA A 14 -6.45 -13.91 -6.28
C ALA A 14 -7.70 -13.50 -5.49
N GLN A 15 -8.14 -14.34 -4.57
CA GLN A 15 -9.29 -14.06 -3.73
C GLN A 15 -8.95 -12.84 -2.86
N GLY A 16 -9.71 -11.75 -3.02
CA GLY A 16 -9.77 -10.70 -2.02
C GLY A 16 -9.41 -9.28 -2.42
N VAL A 17 -9.12 -8.98 -3.69
CA VAL A 17 -9.01 -7.56 -4.10
C VAL A 17 -10.41 -7.04 -4.41
N PRO A 18 -10.94 -6.05 -3.68
CA PRO A 18 -12.18 -5.40 -4.07
C PRO A 18 -11.94 -4.70 -5.42
N ILE A 19 -12.42 -5.31 -6.50
CA ILE A 19 -12.41 -4.68 -7.82
C ILE A 19 -13.50 -3.62 -7.78
N ILE A 20 -13.10 -2.36 -7.61
CA ILE A 20 -14.03 -1.24 -7.84
C ILE A 20 -14.35 -1.30 -9.33
N ASP A 21 -15.58 -1.67 -9.66
CA ASP A 21 -16.07 -1.64 -11.04
C ASP A 21 -16.08 -0.19 -11.52
N GLY A 22 -14.99 0.20 -12.21
CA GLY A 22 -14.79 1.55 -12.70
C GLY A 22 -15.92 2.02 -13.65
N SER A 23 -16.66 1.08 -14.25
CA SER A 23 -17.81 1.38 -15.11
C SER A 23 -19.02 1.80 -14.27
N ARG A 24 -19.26 1.15 -13.13
CA ARG A 24 -20.33 1.52 -12.20
C ARG A 24 -20.08 2.87 -11.54
N LEU A 25 -18.84 3.11 -11.10
CA LEU A 25 -18.45 4.40 -10.54
C LEU A 25 -18.56 5.52 -11.58
N SER A 26 -18.07 5.29 -12.81
CA SER A 26 -18.20 6.25 -13.91
C SER A 26 -19.66 6.56 -14.25
N ASN A 27 -20.51 5.54 -14.34
CA ASN A 27 -21.94 5.73 -14.62
C ASN A 27 -22.66 6.44 -13.46
N PHE A 28 -22.27 6.18 -12.22
CA PHE A 28 -22.81 6.86 -11.05
C PHE A 28 -22.41 8.34 -11.07
N ILE A 29 -21.13 8.66 -11.27
CA ILE A 29 -20.64 10.02 -11.38
C ILE A 29 -21.35 10.77 -12.52
N SER A 30 -21.55 10.13 -13.69
CA SER A 30 -22.27 10.75 -14.80
C SER A 30 -23.71 11.11 -14.45
N ARG A 31 -24.44 10.24 -13.74
CA ARG A 31 -25.80 10.53 -13.28
C ARG A 31 -25.85 11.67 -12.26
N LEU A 32 -24.86 11.73 -11.35
CA LEU A 32 -24.77 12.84 -10.40
C LEU A 32 -24.51 14.18 -11.10
N VAL A 33 -23.73 14.15 -12.18
CA VAL A 33 -23.50 15.34 -13.02
C VAL A 33 -24.80 15.81 -13.70
N GLU A 34 -25.53 14.90 -14.32
CA GLU A 34 -26.82 15.22 -14.96
C GLU A 34 -27.82 15.81 -13.94
N GLN A 35 -27.89 15.23 -12.74
CA GLN A 35 -28.76 15.75 -11.67
C GLN A 35 -28.33 17.14 -11.18
N ALA A 36 -26.99 17.38 -11.07
CA ALA A 36 -26.47 18.69 -10.71
C ALA A 36 -26.75 19.73 -11.80
N GLU A 37 -26.60 19.37 -13.08
CA GLU A 37 -26.94 20.25 -14.21
C GLU A 37 -28.43 20.57 -14.27
N ASP A 38 -29.29 19.61 -13.95
CA ASP A 38 -30.75 19.84 -13.88
C ASP A 38 -31.13 20.73 -12.70
N ALA A 39 -30.45 20.63 -11.56
CA ALA A 39 -30.65 21.54 -10.43
C ALA A 39 -30.25 22.99 -10.78
N VAL A 40 -29.15 23.17 -11.51
CA VAL A 40 -28.74 24.49 -12.04
C VAL A 40 -29.77 25.06 -12.98
N LYS A 41 -30.26 24.25 -13.94
CA LYS A 41 -31.31 24.68 -14.89
C LYS A 41 -32.63 25.07 -14.20
N GLN A 42 -32.97 24.41 -13.09
CA GLN A 42 -34.12 24.78 -12.27
C GLN A 42 -33.90 26.13 -11.54
N GLY A 43 -32.66 26.35 -11.04
CA GLY A 43 -32.27 27.65 -10.46
C GLY A 43 -32.33 28.79 -11.48
N GLU A 44 -31.84 28.57 -12.70
CA GLU A 44 -31.91 29.54 -13.79
C GLU A 44 -33.35 29.94 -14.15
N LYS A 45 -34.30 29.01 -14.03
CA LYS A 45 -35.75 29.32 -14.28
C LYS A 45 -36.37 30.17 -13.17
N LEU A 46 -35.78 30.24 -12.00
CA LEU A 46 -36.27 31.07 -10.88
C LEU A 46 -35.63 32.46 -10.86
N ALA A 47 -34.59 32.70 -11.64
CA ALA A 47 -33.84 33.94 -11.63
C ALA A 47 -34.52 35.06 -12.44
N THR A 48 -34.66 36.21 -11.80
CA THR A 48 -34.88 37.45 -12.55
C THR A 48 -33.57 37.92 -13.19
N ARG A 49 -33.64 38.75 -14.25
CA ARG A 49 -32.45 39.24 -14.97
C ARG A 49 -31.46 40.02 -14.06
N THR A 50 -31.99 40.63 -13.00
CA THR A 50 -31.22 41.39 -12.00
C THR A 50 -30.43 40.46 -11.06
N GLU A 51 -31.06 39.36 -10.61
CA GLU A 51 -30.45 38.36 -9.77
C GLU A 51 -29.33 37.60 -10.51
N LEU A 52 -29.48 37.34 -11.81
CA LEU A 52 -28.45 36.78 -12.68
C LEU A 52 -27.20 37.67 -12.74
N SER A 53 -27.40 39.01 -12.85
CA SER A 53 -26.29 39.97 -12.89
C SER A 53 -25.52 40.00 -11.57
N GLU A 54 -26.22 39.95 -10.42
CA GLU A 54 -25.57 39.89 -9.10
C GLU A 54 -24.78 38.59 -8.91
N ILE A 55 -25.27 37.44 -9.42
CA ILE A 55 -24.59 36.16 -9.41
C ILE A 55 -23.34 36.20 -10.30
N GLU A 56 -23.42 36.76 -11.49
CA GLU A 56 -22.29 36.91 -12.41
C GLU A 56 -21.22 37.79 -11.79
N ASP A 57 -21.57 38.87 -11.09
CA ASP A 57 -20.64 39.77 -10.40
C ASP A 57 -19.97 39.05 -9.20
N ASP A 58 -20.72 38.29 -8.41
CA ASP A 58 -20.19 37.48 -7.30
C ASP A 58 -19.26 36.39 -7.81
N GLN A 59 -19.58 35.71 -8.91
CA GLN A 59 -18.72 34.70 -9.55
C GLN A 59 -17.44 35.36 -10.10
N LEU A 60 -17.55 36.52 -10.77
CA LEU A 60 -16.38 37.21 -11.27
C LEU A 60 -15.43 37.63 -10.14
N ALA A 61 -15.98 38.18 -9.05
CA ALA A 61 -15.20 38.53 -7.87
C ALA A 61 -14.56 37.34 -7.17
N ALA A 62 -15.17 36.16 -7.25
CA ALA A 62 -14.63 34.92 -6.76
C ALA A 62 -13.49 34.37 -7.67
N TYR A 63 -13.66 34.46 -8.99
CA TYR A 63 -12.59 34.15 -9.96
C TYR A 63 -11.43 35.11 -9.86
N GLU A 64 -11.65 36.40 -9.66
CA GLU A 64 -10.60 37.39 -9.48
C GLU A 64 -9.78 37.11 -8.19
N ARG A 65 -10.44 36.74 -7.10
CA ARG A 65 -9.76 36.29 -5.86
C ARG A 65 -8.96 35.01 -6.09
N PHE A 66 -9.49 34.06 -6.80
CA PHE A 66 -8.82 32.83 -7.19
C PHE A 66 -7.57 33.09 -8.04
N LEU A 67 -7.66 34.01 -9.01
CA LEU A 67 -6.52 34.37 -9.87
C LEU A 67 -5.49 35.25 -9.15
N ALA A 68 -5.89 36.04 -8.15
CA ALA A 68 -4.98 36.87 -7.35
C ALA A 68 -4.17 36.07 -6.33
N ASP A 69 -4.63 34.90 -5.89
CA ASP A 69 -3.94 34.02 -4.96
C ASP A 69 -3.02 33.05 -5.71
N THR A 70 -2.00 33.61 -6.38
CA THR A 70 -0.98 32.85 -7.11
C THR A 70 0.16 32.34 -6.23
N THR A 71 0.05 32.35 -4.92
CA THR A 71 1.11 31.94 -3.98
C THR A 71 1.11 30.46 -3.60
N GLY A 72 0.46 29.60 -4.40
CA GLY A 72 0.73 28.15 -4.40
C GLY A 72 -0.11 27.28 -3.48
N VAL A 73 -0.93 27.82 -2.60
CA VAL A 73 -1.96 27.07 -1.86
C VAL A 73 -3.29 27.80 -2.04
N THR A 74 -4.07 27.36 -2.97
CA THR A 74 -5.41 27.91 -3.19
C THR A 74 -6.28 27.52 -2.00
N ASP A 75 -6.57 28.49 -1.12
CA ASP A 75 -7.54 28.29 -0.05
C ASP A 75 -8.95 28.24 -0.65
N LEU A 76 -9.43 27.07 -0.90
CA LEU A 76 -10.79 26.80 -1.39
C LEU A 76 -11.83 26.82 -0.25
N SER A 77 -11.41 26.99 0.99
CA SER A 77 -12.29 26.92 2.17
C SER A 77 -13.42 27.97 2.11
N GLY A 78 -13.15 29.13 1.54
CA GLY A 78 -14.16 30.18 1.31
C GLY A 78 -15.21 29.82 0.25
N PHE A 79 -14.90 28.93 -0.68
CA PHE A 79 -15.84 28.41 -1.68
C PHE A 79 -16.67 27.24 -1.16
N GLU A 80 -16.15 26.53 -0.18
CA GLU A 80 -16.73 25.30 0.34
C GLU A 80 -17.68 25.53 1.51
N MET A 81 -17.63 26.72 2.13
CA MET A 81 -18.49 27.08 3.28
C MET A 81 -19.90 27.55 2.90
N GLY A 82 -20.47 27.04 1.80
CA GLY A 82 -21.73 27.56 1.26
C GLY A 82 -22.96 27.42 2.15
N THR A 83 -23.11 26.39 2.99
CA THR A 83 -24.40 26.15 3.68
C THR A 83 -24.30 25.79 5.16
N GLY A 84 -23.13 25.70 5.77
CA GLY A 84 -22.99 25.40 7.21
C GLY A 84 -23.49 24.02 7.67
N THR A 85 -24.07 23.22 6.77
CA THR A 85 -24.68 21.92 7.04
C THR A 85 -23.75 20.76 6.64
N PHE A 86 -22.78 21.02 5.78
CA PHE A 86 -21.86 20.01 5.26
C PHE A 86 -20.42 20.36 5.62
N PRO A 87 -19.61 19.38 6.06
CA PRO A 87 -18.19 19.63 6.31
C PRO A 87 -17.50 20.05 5.01
N PRO A 88 -16.51 20.97 5.09
CA PRO A 88 -15.73 21.36 3.93
C PRO A 88 -15.04 20.13 3.34
N ALA A 89 -14.90 20.11 2.03
CA ALA A 89 -14.45 18.93 1.33
C ALA A 89 -12.94 18.60 1.59
N ASP A 90 -12.11 19.57 2.01
CA ASP A 90 -10.73 19.36 2.49
C ASP A 90 -10.68 18.66 3.86
N GLU A 91 -11.65 18.88 4.72
CA GLU A 91 -11.80 18.12 5.98
C GLU A 91 -12.18 16.67 5.70
N VAL A 92 -12.96 16.43 4.66
CA VAL A 92 -13.43 15.09 4.28
C VAL A 92 -12.41 14.34 3.40
N TYR A 93 -11.68 15.06 2.55
CA TYR A 93 -10.67 14.53 1.63
C TYR A 93 -9.36 15.29 1.78
N PRO A 94 -8.60 15.04 2.82
CA PRO A 94 -7.32 15.70 2.97
C PRO A 94 -6.45 15.46 1.73
N LEU A 95 -5.90 16.53 1.16
CA LEU A 95 -5.06 16.49 -0.04
C LEU A 95 -3.75 15.73 0.20
N GLU A 96 -3.25 15.74 1.43
CA GLU A 96 -2.05 15.03 1.83
C GLU A 96 -2.42 13.73 2.54
N GLU A 97 -2.32 12.67 1.82
CA GLU A 97 -2.48 11.34 2.36
C GLU A 97 -1.14 10.83 2.88
N THR A 98 -1.01 10.80 4.19
CA THR A 98 0.21 10.36 4.89
C THR A 98 0.12 8.92 5.37
N SER A 99 -0.86 8.14 4.89
CA SER A 99 -0.94 6.72 5.27
C SER A 99 0.32 5.97 4.82
N PRO A 100 0.78 4.97 5.58
CA PRO A 100 1.93 4.15 5.19
C PRO A 100 1.76 3.51 3.80
N GLU A 101 0.53 3.15 3.43
CA GLU A 101 0.20 2.60 2.13
C GLU A 101 0.34 3.62 1.00
N SER A 102 -0.15 4.86 1.22
CA SER A 102 0.00 5.96 0.28
C SER A 102 1.46 6.34 0.07
N GLN A 103 2.24 6.41 1.15
CA GLN A 103 3.67 6.68 1.08
C GLN A 103 4.42 5.62 0.27
N ARG A 104 4.10 4.33 0.44
CA ARG A 104 4.70 3.24 -0.34
C ARG A 104 4.35 3.30 -1.82
N LEU A 105 3.12 3.68 -2.15
CA LEU A 105 2.67 3.75 -3.55
C LEU A 105 3.14 5.01 -4.28
N PHE A 106 3.16 6.16 -3.61
CA PHE A 106 3.33 7.47 -4.25
C PHE A 106 4.53 8.26 -3.74
N GLY A 107 5.15 7.83 -2.62
CA GLY A 107 6.39 8.39 -2.13
C GLY A 107 7.62 7.88 -2.89
N GLU A 108 8.79 8.35 -2.51
CA GLU A 108 10.05 7.70 -2.89
C GLU A 108 10.15 6.40 -2.08
N GLY A 109 9.57 5.34 -2.63
CA GLY A 109 9.40 4.07 -1.93
C GLY A 109 10.73 3.40 -1.64
N GLU A 110 10.98 3.05 -0.38
CA GLU A 110 12.05 2.14 -0.04
C GLU A 110 11.77 0.77 -0.66
N THR A 111 12.75 0.22 -1.34
CA THR A 111 12.69 -1.18 -1.80
C THR A 111 12.63 -2.14 -0.63
N VAL A 112 12.13 -3.34 -0.85
CA VAL A 112 12.10 -4.39 0.21
C VAL A 112 13.50 -4.63 0.78
N GLU A 113 14.52 -4.59 -0.06
CA GLU A 113 15.92 -4.72 0.39
C GLU A 113 16.33 -3.55 1.30
N ALA A 114 15.99 -2.31 0.93
CA ALA A 114 16.28 -1.13 1.75
C ALA A 114 15.58 -1.19 3.12
N MET A 115 14.32 -1.65 3.15
CA MET A 115 13.59 -1.86 4.40
C MET A 115 14.27 -2.92 5.29
N ILE A 116 14.76 -4.02 4.72
CA ILE A 116 15.49 -5.07 5.45
C ILE A 116 16.80 -4.51 6.00
N ILE A 117 17.59 -3.78 5.20
CA ILE A 117 18.85 -3.15 5.62
C ILE A 117 18.60 -2.18 6.78
N ALA A 118 17.65 -1.25 6.62
CA ALA A 118 17.32 -0.26 7.63
C ALA A 118 16.82 -0.92 8.94
N THR A 119 16.05 -2.00 8.83
CA THR A 119 15.57 -2.74 10.00
C THR A 119 16.74 -3.48 10.69
N ALA A 120 17.57 -4.18 9.93
CA ALA A 120 18.71 -4.90 10.49
C ALA A 120 19.66 -3.96 11.24
N ALA A 121 19.93 -2.77 10.70
CA ALA A 121 20.80 -1.77 11.32
C ALA A 121 20.35 -1.36 12.74
N ARG A 122 19.05 -1.39 13.04
CA ARG A 122 18.52 -1.10 14.38
C ARG A 122 18.88 -2.15 15.44
N TYR A 123 19.20 -3.37 15.01
CA TYR A 123 19.45 -4.51 15.89
C TYR A 123 20.90 -5.02 15.84
N GLU A 124 21.80 -4.40 15.08
CA GLU A 124 23.19 -4.85 14.92
C GLU A 124 23.98 -4.88 16.24
N THR A 125 23.62 -4.02 17.19
CA THR A 125 24.21 -3.97 18.54
C THR A 125 23.42 -4.74 19.58
N HIS A 126 22.36 -5.45 19.18
CA HIS A 126 21.58 -6.24 20.12
C HIS A 126 22.44 -7.33 20.77
N PRO A 127 22.34 -7.56 22.11
CA PRO A 127 23.17 -8.52 22.83
C PRO A 127 23.23 -9.91 22.19
N GLY A 128 22.13 -10.37 21.62
CA GLY A 128 22.08 -11.67 20.94
C GLY A 128 22.89 -11.72 19.65
N VAL A 129 22.89 -10.62 18.87
CA VAL A 129 23.68 -10.51 17.63
C VAL A 129 25.17 -10.48 17.96
N VAL A 130 25.56 -9.67 18.93
CA VAL A 130 26.95 -9.56 19.39
C VAL A 130 27.43 -10.88 20.02
N LYS A 131 26.60 -11.56 20.82
CA LYS A 131 26.93 -12.81 21.52
C LYS A 131 27.35 -13.93 20.57
N VAL A 132 26.72 -14.00 19.39
CA VAL A 132 27.06 -15.04 18.40
C VAL A 132 28.12 -14.60 17.39
N GLY A 133 28.70 -13.40 17.56
CA GLY A 133 29.80 -12.88 16.76
C GLY A 133 29.42 -12.40 15.36
N LEU A 134 28.15 -12.05 15.13
CA LEU A 134 27.72 -11.50 13.85
C LEU A 134 28.20 -10.04 13.72
N THR A 135 28.74 -9.71 12.55
CA THR A 135 28.99 -8.31 12.13
C THR A 135 27.68 -7.68 11.64
N PRO A 136 27.59 -6.35 11.51
CA PRO A 136 26.41 -5.71 10.91
C PRO A 136 25.98 -6.33 9.57
N THR A 137 26.94 -6.57 8.69
CA THR A 137 26.70 -7.19 7.38
C THR A 137 26.19 -8.63 7.49
N THR A 138 26.84 -9.47 8.29
CA THR A 138 26.44 -10.88 8.43
C THR A 138 25.12 -11.03 9.20
N TRP A 139 24.83 -10.13 10.12
CA TRP A 139 23.51 -10.04 10.76
C TRP A 139 22.42 -9.70 9.74
N ARG A 140 22.65 -8.66 8.92
CA ARG A 140 21.70 -8.29 7.87
C ARG A 140 21.44 -9.46 6.91
N ILE A 141 22.49 -10.17 6.47
CA ILE A 141 22.35 -11.32 5.58
C ILE A 141 21.55 -12.44 6.25
N LEU A 142 21.80 -12.72 7.54
CA LEU A 142 21.03 -13.72 8.27
C LEU A 142 19.55 -13.36 8.35
N PHE A 143 19.26 -12.10 8.67
CA PHE A 143 17.88 -11.61 8.73
C PHE A 143 17.20 -11.64 7.35
N GLN A 144 17.88 -11.22 6.29
CA GLN A 144 17.41 -11.34 4.92
C GLN A 144 17.09 -12.78 4.52
N SER A 145 17.95 -13.72 4.90
CA SER A 145 17.77 -15.17 4.63
C SER A 145 16.56 -15.73 5.35
N LEU A 146 16.29 -15.25 6.56
CA LEU A 146 15.07 -15.58 7.31
C LEU A 146 13.84 -15.04 6.55
N VAL A 147 13.82 -13.77 6.17
CA VAL A 147 12.69 -13.17 5.44
C VAL A 147 12.41 -13.91 4.12
N LYS A 148 13.47 -14.33 3.41
CA LYS A 148 13.33 -15.18 2.22
C LYS A 148 12.64 -16.50 2.54
N GLN A 149 13.05 -17.18 3.60
CA GLN A 149 12.47 -18.46 4.01
C GLN A 149 11.02 -18.33 4.44
N GLU A 150 10.67 -17.26 5.15
CA GLU A 150 9.33 -17.06 5.70
C GLU A 150 8.30 -16.72 4.63
N SER A 151 8.62 -15.78 3.75
CA SER A 151 7.62 -15.19 2.85
C SER A 151 8.06 -15.08 1.38
N GLY A 152 9.31 -15.40 1.06
CA GLY A 152 9.88 -15.07 -0.24
C GLY A 152 9.86 -13.57 -0.53
N PHE A 153 10.03 -12.75 0.50
CA PHE A 153 9.97 -11.27 0.44
C PHE A 153 8.57 -10.70 0.13
N SER A 154 7.51 -11.42 0.45
CA SER A 154 6.13 -10.97 0.24
C SER A 154 5.48 -10.54 1.57
N ASN A 155 5.14 -9.25 1.71
CA ASN A 155 4.38 -8.79 2.87
C ASN A 155 2.91 -9.28 2.86
N ALA A 156 2.40 -9.66 1.69
CA ALA A 156 1.05 -10.20 1.56
C ALA A 156 0.95 -11.70 1.94
N ALA A 157 2.06 -12.34 2.30
CA ALA A 157 2.07 -13.76 2.64
C ALA A 157 1.29 -14.03 3.94
N ILE A 158 0.35 -14.97 3.87
CA ILE A 158 -0.41 -15.47 5.01
C ILE A 158 -0.36 -16.99 4.98
N SER A 159 0.12 -17.60 6.05
CA SER A 159 0.17 -19.05 6.15
C SER A 159 -1.20 -19.65 6.49
N PRO A 160 -1.44 -20.95 6.22
CA PRO A 160 -2.68 -21.63 6.59
C PRO A 160 -3.00 -21.59 8.10
N VAL A 161 -1.98 -21.37 8.94
CA VAL A 161 -2.11 -21.27 10.40
C VAL A 161 -2.17 -19.82 10.88
N GLY A 162 -2.22 -18.86 9.97
CA GLY A 162 -2.42 -17.44 10.28
C GLY A 162 -1.14 -16.65 10.59
N ALA A 163 0.05 -17.16 10.26
CA ALA A 163 1.28 -16.36 10.29
C ALA A 163 1.26 -15.34 9.15
N MET A 164 1.73 -14.10 9.38
CA MET A 164 1.54 -12.98 8.48
C MET A 164 2.82 -12.22 8.17
N GLY A 165 2.90 -11.68 6.95
CA GLY A 165 3.86 -10.70 6.50
C GLY A 165 5.24 -11.26 6.18
N PHE A 166 6.21 -10.38 6.03
CA PHE A 166 7.59 -10.70 5.67
C PHE A 166 8.24 -11.76 6.55
N CYS A 167 8.04 -11.66 7.86
CA CYS A 167 8.65 -12.52 8.88
C CYS A 167 7.68 -13.60 9.40
N GLN A 168 6.52 -13.76 8.80
CA GLN A 168 5.48 -14.75 9.17
C GLN A 168 5.21 -14.78 10.68
N LEU A 169 4.94 -13.60 11.25
CA LEU A 169 4.62 -13.52 12.67
C LEU A 169 3.24 -14.10 12.95
N MET A 170 3.19 -15.03 13.91
CA MET A 170 1.91 -15.50 14.46
C MET A 170 1.22 -14.37 15.21
N PRO A 171 -0.13 -14.29 15.17
CA PRO A 171 -0.87 -13.23 15.86
C PRO A 171 -0.52 -13.07 17.35
N GLY A 172 -0.31 -14.18 18.06
CA GLY A 172 0.14 -14.17 19.46
C GLY A 172 1.52 -13.54 19.60
N THR A 173 2.48 -13.94 18.77
CA THR A 173 3.85 -13.39 18.79
C THR A 173 3.83 -11.90 18.45
N ALA A 174 3.05 -11.49 17.45
CA ALA A 174 2.91 -10.08 17.09
C ALA A 174 2.34 -9.25 18.25
N ALA A 175 1.31 -9.77 18.95
CA ALA A 175 0.73 -9.12 20.13
C ALA A 175 1.75 -9.01 21.28
N ASP A 176 2.52 -10.07 21.57
CA ASP A 176 3.57 -10.06 22.60
C ASP A 176 4.68 -9.06 22.28
N LEU A 177 4.97 -8.88 20.99
CA LEU A 177 5.93 -7.91 20.49
C LEU A 177 5.36 -6.49 20.38
N GLY A 178 4.03 -6.31 20.46
CA GLY A 178 3.37 -5.02 20.31
C GLY A 178 3.49 -4.44 18.90
N VAL A 179 3.44 -5.28 17.85
CA VAL A 179 3.54 -4.89 16.45
C VAL A 179 2.30 -5.29 15.66
N ASP A 180 1.95 -4.50 14.65
CA ASP A 180 0.97 -4.89 13.64
C ASP A 180 1.65 -5.79 12.60
N PRO A 181 1.30 -7.08 12.52
CA PRO A 181 1.93 -7.99 11.58
C PRO A 181 1.55 -7.73 10.11
N THR A 182 0.56 -6.89 9.84
CA THR A 182 0.15 -6.50 8.49
C THR A 182 0.93 -5.30 7.96
N ASP A 183 1.47 -4.47 8.86
CA ASP A 183 2.37 -3.38 8.50
C ASP A 183 3.78 -3.92 8.21
N PRO A 184 4.32 -3.68 6.99
CA PRO A 184 5.61 -4.28 6.59
C PRO A 184 6.79 -3.85 7.46
N LEU A 185 6.83 -2.59 7.90
CA LEU A 185 7.94 -2.10 8.73
C LEU A 185 7.84 -2.64 10.16
N GLN A 186 6.64 -2.72 10.72
CA GLN A 186 6.43 -3.31 12.03
C GLN A 186 6.62 -4.84 12.01
N ASN A 187 6.24 -5.49 10.92
CA ASN A 187 6.47 -6.92 10.73
C ASN A 187 7.97 -7.25 10.67
N LEU A 188 8.75 -6.51 9.88
CA LEU A 188 10.21 -6.64 9.85
C LEU A 188 10.83 -6.34 11.21
N ASP A 189 10.40 -5.28 11.90
CA ASP A 189 10.88 -4.92 13.23
C ASP A 189 10.64 -6.04 14.25
N GLY A 190 9.41 -6.55 14.29
CA GLY A 190 9.04 -7.67 15.16
C GLY A 190 9.85 -8.92 14.87
N GLY A 191 10.03 -9.28 13.59
CA GLY A 191 10.82 -10.43 13.17
C GLY A 191 12.30 -10.33 13.54
N ALA A 192 12.92 -9.16 13.29
CA ALA A 192 14.31 -8.91 13.64
C ALA A 192 14.52 -8.98 15.16
N ARG A 193 13.65 -8.34 15.93
CA ARG A 193 13.69 -8.37 17.40
C ARG A 193 13.50 -9.78 17.95
N TYR A 194 12.55 -10.53 17.39
CA TYR A 194 12.31 -11.90 17.82
C TYR A 194 13.50 -12.80 17.54
N LEU A 195 14.10 -12.74 16.33
CA LEU A 195 15.31 -13.50 16.00
C LEU A 195 16.47 -13.11 16.90
N ALA A 196 16.73 -11.81 17.09
CA ALA A 196 17.81 -11.33 17.97
C ALA A 196 17.63 -11.81 19.42
N THR A 197 16.39 -11.90 19.90
CA THR A 197 16.05 -12.46 21.22
C THR A 197 16.39 -13.96 21.28
N GLN A 198 16.08 -14.73 20.22
CA GLN A 198 16.44 -16.16 20.18
C GLN A 198 17.97 -16.35 20.14
N LEU A 199 18.70 -15.53 19.38
CA LEU A 199 20.17 -15.53 19.38
C LEU A 199 20.73 -15.29 20.78
N ASN A 200 20.15 -14.33 21.52
CA ASN A 200 20.55 -14.06 22.90
C ASN A 200 20.28 -15.26 23.84
N SER A 201 19.14 -15.90 23.69
CA SER A 201 18.70 -17.01 24.54
C SER A 201 19.57 -18.26 24.33
N PHE A 202 19.86 -18.59 23.09
CA PHE A 202 20.52 -19.85 22.76
C PHE A 202 22.04 -19.71 22.48
N GLY A 203 22.54 -18.53 22.13
CA GLY A 203 23.93 -18.27 21.85
C GLY A 203 24.50 -19.04 20.63
N ARG A 204 23.62 -19.57 19.77
CA ARG A 204 23.93 -20.30 18.54
C ARG A 204 22.90 -19.94 17.46
N ILE A 205 23.39 -19.72 16.24
CA ILE A 205 22.55 -19.33 15.11
C ILE A 205 21.54 -20.43 14.75
N ASP A 206 21.99 -21.66 14.60
CA ASP A 206 21.16 -22.80 14.26
C ASP A 206 20.06 -23.10 15.30
N PHE A 207 20.36 -22.94 16.59
CA PHE A 207 19.35 -23.09 17.66
C PHE A 207 18.36 -21.92 17.67
N ALA A 208 18.82 -20.71 17.40
CA ALA A 208 17.95 -19.54 17.31
C ALA A 208 16.99 -19.65 16.11
N LEU A 209 17.46 -20.13 14.96
CA LEU A 209 16.61 -20.40 13.80
C LEU A 209 15.60 -21.52 14.09
N ALA A 210 16.04 -22.60 14.75
CA ALA A 210 15.13 -23.67 15.18
C ALA A 210 14.08 -23.16 16.17
N ALA A 211 14.46 -22.26 17.09
CA ALA A 211 13.55 -21.64 18.05
C ALA A 211 12.56 -20.67 17.39
N TYR A 212 12.99 -19.99 16.34
CA TYR A 212 12.10 -19.14 15.55
C TYR A 212 10.96 -19.95 14.91
N ASN A 213 11.29 -21.09 14.29
CA ASN A 213 10.31 -21.95 13.61
C ASN A 213 9.51 -22.83 14.59
N ALA A 214 10.18 -23.59 15.45
CA ALA A 214 9.53 -24.60 16.32
C ALA A 214 9.13 -24.05 17.70
N GLY A 215 9.51 -22.81 18.02
CA GLY A 215 9.36 -22.22 19.35
C GLY A 215 10.51 -22.57 20.31
N PRO A 216 10.89 -21.62 21.20
CA PRO A 216 12.02 -21.79 22.12
C PRO A 216 11.84 -22.97 23.10
N GLY A 217 10.60 -23.27 23.51
CA GLY A 217 10.30 -24.39 24.38
C GLY A 217 10.69 -25.76 23.82
N ASN A 218 10.52 -25.95 22.50
CA ASN A 218 10.95 -27.20 21.85
C ASN A 218 12.49 -27.31 21.80
N VAL A 219 13.18 -26.21 21.47
CA VAL A 219 14.65 -26.22 21.44
C VAL A 219 15.24 -26.50 22.83
N GLN A 220 14.64 -25.92 23.88
CA GLN A 220 15.03 -26.22 25.27
C GLN A 220 14.77 -27.68 25.63
N LYS A 221 13.58 -28.19 25.29
CA LYS A 221 13.18 -29.59 25.59
C LYS A 221 14.11 -30.61 24.97
N TYR A 222 14.55 -30.37 23.72
CA TYR A 222 15.44 -31.31 23.01
C TYR A 222 16.91 -30.97 23.17
N GLY A 223 17.27 -29.88 23.85
CA GLY A 223 18.63 -29.43 24.02
C GLY A 223 19.34 -29.05 22.72
N GLY A 224 18.58 -28.72 21.67
CA GLY A 224 19.09 -28.43 20.34
C GLY A 224 17.96 -28.35 19.29
N ILE A 225 18.33 -28.55 18.02
CA ILE A 225 17.35 -28.57 16.92
C ILE A 225 16.39 -29.75 17.14
N PRO A 226 15.09 -29.55 17.29
CA PRO A 226 14.12 -30.61 17.47
C PRO A 226 14.16 -31.61 16.30
N PRO A 227 13.81 -32.90 16.52
CA PRO A 227 13.78 -33.91 15.47
C PRO A 227 12.52 -33.76 14.57
N PHE A 228 12.14 -32.55 14.24
CA PHE A 228 11.06 -32.23 13.33
C PHE A 228 11.66 -31.97 11.94
N GLU A 229 11.20 -32.73 10.95
CA GLU A 229 11.72 -32.61 9.58
C GLU A 229 11.57 -31.18 9.04
N GLU A 230 10.45 -30.53 9.34
CA GLU A 230 10.19 -29.14 8.98
C GLU A 230 11.26 -28.20 9.54
N THR A 231 11.55 -28.29 10.85
CA THR A 231 12.54 -27.42 11.53
C THR A 231 13.96 -27.68 11.05
N GLN A 232 14.32 -28.94 10.83
CA GLN A 232 15.64 -29.30 10.29
C GLN A 232 15.83 -28.76 8.87
N ASN A 233 14.78 -28.87 8.02
CA ASN A 233 14.80 -28.31 6.68
C ASN A 233 14.80 -26.78 6.69
N TYR A 234 14.08 -26.15 7.61
CA TYR A 234 14.07 -24.70 7.81
C TYR A 234 15.48 -24.15 8.09
N VAL A 235 16.17 -24.71 9.08
CA VAL A 235 17.54 -24.31 9.42
C VAL A 235 18.48 -24.53 8.21
N ARG A 236 18.39 -25.67 7.54
CA ARG A 236 19.22 -25.97 6.37
C ARG A 236 19.01 -24.99 5.22
N ARG A 237 17.75 -24.64 4.91
CA ARG A 237 17.44 -23.72 3.83
C ARG A 237 17.95 -22.30 4.12
N ILE A 238 17.76 -21.80 5.34
CA ILE A 238 18.28 -20.48 5.73
C ILE A 238 19.80 -20.45 5.67
N SER A 239 20.48 -21.49 6.12
CA SER A 239 21.95 -21.59 6.00
C SER A 239 22.39 -21.52 4.53
N GLY A 240 21.69 -22.21 3.63
CA GLY A 240 21.98 -22.15 2.19
C GLY A 240 21.76 -20.75 1.59
N TYR A 241 20.69 -20.06 1.98
CA TYR A 241 20.47 -18.67 1.55
C TYR A 241 21.52 -17.70 2.10
N TYR A 242 21.88 -17.88 3.37
CA TYR A 242 22.95 -17.11 4.02
C TYR A 242 24.27 -17.23 3.26
N ASP A 243 24.70 -18.45 2.95
CA ASP A 243 25.94 -18.71 2.21
C ASP A 243 25.87 -18.09 0.78
N ALA A 244 24.74 -18.22 0.12
CA ALA A 244 24.53 -17.66 -1.22
C ALA A 244 24.64 -16.12 -1.20
N TYR A 245 23.97 -15.44 -0.28
CA TYR A 245 24.05 -13.99 -0.17
C TYR A 245 25.42 -13.51 0.30
N LEU A 246 26.05 -14.21 1.22
CA LEU A 246 27.38 -13.89 1.68
C LEU A 246 28.41 -13.94 0.54
N SER A 247 28.23 -14.83 -0.43
CA SER A 247 29.11 -14.94 -1.59
C SER A 247 29.03 -13.74 -2.53
N VAL A 248 27.94 -12.99 -2.52
CA VAL A 248 27.71 -11.80 -3.35
C VAL A 248 28.25 -10.53 -2.69
N ILE A 249 28.31 -10.49 -1.36
CA ILE A 249 28.75 -9.32 -0.60
C ILE A 249 30.25 -9.38 -0.35
N THR A 250 30.97 -8.40 -0.90
CA THR A 250 32.42 -8.28 -0.78
C THR A 250 32.82 -7.15 0.16
N GLY A 251 32.44 -7.24 1.44
CA GLY A 251 33.03 -6.42 2.53
C GLY A 251 32.25 -5.19 2.98
N ALA A 252 31.45 -4.53 2.14
CA ALA A 252 30.56 -3.44 2.57
C ALA A 252 29.09 -3.87 2.48
N ASP A 253 28.25 -3.40 3.39
CA ASP A 253 26.82 -3.65 3.31
C ASP A 253 26.21 -2.73 2.25
N VAL A 254 26.09 -3.23 1.03
CA VAL A 254 25.54 -2.53 -0.13
C VAL A 254 24.30 -3.26 -0.63
N THR A 255 23.39 -2.52 -1.26
CA THR A 255 22.24 -3.08 -1.95
C THR A 255 22.66 -3.93 -3.14
N GLY A 256 21.85 -4.89 -3.56
CA GLY A 256 22.05 -5.69 -4.77
C GLY A 256 21.94 -7.21 -4.55
N THR A 257 21.77 -7.68 -3.31
CA THR A 257 21.55 -9.11 -3.02
C THR A 257 20.16 -9.61 -3.43
N LEU A 258 19.17 -8.68 -3.51
CA LEU A 258 17.83 -8.92 -4.03
C LEU A 258 17.70 -8.52 -5.50
N ALA A 259 18.78 -8.54 -6.28
CA ALA A 259 18.73 -8.22 -7.72
C ALA A 259 17.96 -9.30 -8.52
N GLY A 260 17.54 -8.95 -9.72
CA GLY A 260 16.86 -9.87 -10.64
C GLY A 260 15.47 -10.29 -10.17
N VAL A 261 15.19 -11.59 -10.23
CA VAL A 261 13.84 -12.14 -9.94
C VAL A 261 13.42 -11.90 -8.49
N GLU A 262 14.34 -12.04 -7.53
CA GLU A 262 14.01 -11.84 -6.11
C GLU A 262 13.63 -10.39 -5.84
N GLY A 263 14.40 -9.42 -6.34
CA GLY A 263 14.11 -8.00 -6.16
C GLY A 263 12.81 -7.59 -6.84
N ALA A 264 12.59 -8.02 -8.07
CA ALA A 264 11.38 -7.70 -8.82
C ALA A 264 10.12 -8.32 -8.20
N SER A 265 10.20 -9.57 -7.72
CA SER A 265 9.08 -10.24 -7.04
C SER A 265 8.76 -9.62 -5.68
N ALA A 266 9.81 -9.25 -4.92
CA ALA A 266 9.65 -8.56 -3.64
C ALA A 266 8.99 -7.20 -3.82
N GLU A 267 9.40 -6.43 -4.82
CA GLU A 267 8.83 -5.11 -5.11
C GLU A 267 7.37 -5.23 -5.55
N TRP A 268 7.04 -6.18 -6.42
CA TRP A 268 5.66 -6.44 -6.80
C TRP A 268 4.79 -6.82 -5.60
N GLY A 269 5.28 -7.68 -4.71
CA GLY A 269 4.58 -8.07 -3.47
C GLY A 269 4.32 -6.87 -2.56
N ASN A 270 5.32 -6.01 -2.38
CA ASN A 270 5.22 -4.79 -1.57
C ASN A 270 4.21 -3.79 -2.15
N MET A 271 4.29 -3.51 -3.45
CA MET A 271 3.35 -2.62 -4.14
C MET A 271 1.92 -3.16 -4.14
N SER A 272 1.75 -4.47 -4.33
CA SER A 272 0.43 -5.11 -4.28
C SER A 272 -0.20 -5.00 -2.89
N SER A 273 0.57 -5.26 -1.84
CA SER A 273 0.12 -5.16 -0.46
C SER A 273 -0.26 -3.71 -0.10
N ALA A 274 0.58 -2.75 -0.46
CA ALA A 274 0.28 -1.33 -0.27
C ALA A 274 -0.99 -0.90 -1.01
N PHE A 275 -1.19 -1.38 -2.25
CA PHE A 275 -2.38 -1.04 -3.03
C PHE A 275 -3.67 -1.64 -2.44
N ILE A 276 -3.62 -2.85 -1.88
CA ILE A 276 -4.77 -3.46 -1.21
C ILE A 276 -5.19 -2.60 -0.01
N GLY A 277 -4.25 -2.23 0.87
CA GLY A 277 -4.53 -1.36 2.02
C GLY A 277 -5.07 0.01 1.58
N TYR A 278 -4.37 0.65 0.63
CA TYR A 278 -4.77 1.95 0.09
C TYR A 278 -6.16 1.92 -0.53
N SER A 279 -6.46 0.93 -1.38
CA SER A 279 -7.77 0.82 -2.04
C SER A 279 -8.90 0.56 -1.05
N GLY A 280 -8.65 -0.18 0.03
CA GLY A 280 -9.61 -0.40 1.10
C GLY A 280 -9.99 0.89 1.83
N GLN A 281 -9.01 1.72 2.19
CA GLN A 281 -9.23 3.04 2.79
C GLN A 281 -10.02 3.96 1.85
N GLN A 282 -9.60 4.03 0.59
CA GLN A 282 -10.22 4.93 -0.39
C GLN A 282 -11.64 4.49 -0.76
N SER A 283 -11.94 3.21 -0.79
CA SER A 283 -13.32 2.72 -1.03
C SER A 283 -14.30 3.25 0.01
N GLY A 284 -13.94 3.20 1.29
CA GLY A 284 -14.78 3.75 2.36
C GLY A 284 -15.01 5.26 2.23
N GLN A 285 -13.97 6.02 1.85
CA GLN A 285 -14.09 7.46 1.63
C GLN A 285 -14.98 7.78 0.41
N ILE A 286 -14.83 7.04 -0.68
CA ILE A 286 -15.68 7.19 -1.88
C ILE A 286 -17.14 6.87 -1.54
N GLU A 287 -17.43 5.78 -0.83
CA GLU A 287 -18.79 5.43 -0.42
C GLU A 287 -19.41 6.51 0.47
N ALA A 288 -18.66 7.03 1.44
CA ALA A 288 -19.10 8.12 2.30
C ALA A 288 -19.38 9.41 1.52
N ALA A 289 -18.52 9.74 0.55
CA ALA A 289 -18.75 10.88 -0.35
C ALA A 289 -20.00 10.72 -1.20
N MET A 290 -20.20 9.54 -1.78
CA MET A 290 -21.39 9.23 -2.57
C MET A 290 -22.66 9.33 -1.74
N ALA A 291 -22.63 8.87 -0.48
CA ALA A 291 -23.77 8.98 0.43
C ALA A 291 -24.09 10.45 0.76
N ARG A 292 -23.07 11.29 0.98
CA ARG A 292 -23.28 12.75 1.22
C ARG A 292 -23.84 13.45 0.01
N ILE A 293 -23.28 13.22 -1.18
CA ILE A 293 -23.78 13.80 -2.44
C ILE A 293 -25.24 13.41 -2.65
N LYS A 294 -25.57 12.15 -2.42
CA LYS A 294 -26.96 11.67 -2.53
C LYS A 294 -27.87 12.37 -1.52
N GLY A 295 -27.50 12.43 -0.25
CA GLY A 295 -28.27 13.14 0.79
C GLY A 295 -28.45 14.61 0.45
N PHE A 296 -27.38 15.27 -0.02
CA PHE A 296 -27.46 16.65 -0.45
C PHE A 296 -28.45 16.86 -1.60
N LEU A 297 -28.45 16.01 -2.63
CA LEU A 297 -29.39 16.10 -3.75
C LEU A 297 -30.84 15.83 -3.35
N GLU A 298 -31.08 15.00 -2.35
CA GLU A 298 -32.44 14.72 -1.85
C GLU A 298 -32.96 15.85 -0.99
N GLU A 299 -32.14 16.55 -0.23
CA GLU A 299 -32.52 17.61 0.70
C GLU A 299 -32.43 19.02 0.10
N ALA A 300 -31.55 19.23 -0.84
CA ALA A 300 -31.28 20.54 -1.44
C ALA A 300 -32.43 20.97 -2.34
N LYS A 301 -33.15 21.98 -1.87
CA LYS A 301 -34.23 22.65 -2.66
C LYS A 301 -33.92 24.14 -2.68
N PRO A 302 -33.09 24.61 -3.60
CA PRO A 302 -32.74 26.02 -3.68
C PRO A 302 -34.00 26.87 -3.88
N GLN A 303 -34.13 27.88 -3.05
CA GLN A 303 -35.24 28.84 -3.12
C GLN A 303 -34.84 30.08 -3.89
N THR A 304 -33.57 30.36 -4.04
CA THR A 304 -33.00 31.49 -4.74
C THR A 304 -31.96 31.03 -5.78
N PRO A 305 -31.71 31.80 -6.83
CA PRO A 305 -30.66 31.54 -7.79
C PRO A 305 -29.26 31.45 -7.15
N LYS A 306 -29.00 32.26 -6.15
CA LYS A 306 -27.74 32.24 -5.40
C LYS A 306 -27.53 30.89 -4.70
N GLU A 307 -28.53 30.40 -3.97
CA GLU A 307 -28.48 29.08 -3.35
C GLU A 307 -28.22 27.96 -4.37
N ALA A 308 -28.84 28.06 -5.56
CA ALA A 308 -28.63 27.09 -6.63
C ALA A 308 -27.20 27.11 -7.16
N VAL A 309 -26.57 28.29 -7.26
CA VAL A 309 -25.16 28.42 -7.67
C VAL A 309 -24.23 27.91 -6.58
N ASP A 310 -24.44 28.23 -5.32
CA ASP A 310 -23.66 27.75 -4.20
C ASP A 310 -23.70 26.21 -4.11
N GLN A 311 -24.89 25.62 -4.27
CA GLN A 311 -25.09 24.17 -4.30
C GLN A 311 -24.36 23.52 -5.48
N ASN A 312 -24.42 24.12 -6.66
CA ASN A 312 -23.70 23.62 -7.83
C ASN A 312 -22.20 23.69 -7.63
N THR A 313 -21.69 24.76 -7.04
CA THR A 313 -20.26 24.93 -6.74
C THR A 313 -19.77 23.85 -5.77
N TYR A 314 -20.53 23.58 -4.70
CA TYR A 314 -20.25 22.49 -3.77
C TYR A 314 -20.21 21.13 -4.49
N MET A 315 -21.21 20.84 -5.33
CA MET A 315 -21.27 19.59 -6.09
C MET A 315 -20.11 19.43 -7.06
N LEU A 316 -19.65 20.52 -7.69
CA LEU A 316 -18.49 20.50 -8.58
C LEU A 316 -17.20 20.23 -7.80
N ALA A 317 -17.03 20.80 -6.61
CA ALA A 317 -15.89 20.52 -5.74
C ALA A 317 -15.85 19.06 -5.30
N GLU A 318 -16.96 18.51 -4.80
CA GLU A 318 -17.08 17.10 -4.44
C GLU A 318 -16.77 16.16 -5.61
N ARG A 319 -17.29 16.49 -6.79
CA ARG A 319 -16.98 15.75 -8.02
C ARG A 319 -15.50 15.77 -8.37
N ALA A 320 -14.86 16.94 -8.31
CA ALA A 320 -13.44 17.07 -8.61
C ALA A 320 -12.58 16.19 -7.68
N ARG A 321 -12.95 16.14 -6.41
CA ARG A 321 -12.25 15.28 -5.42
C ARG A 321 -12.47 13.79 -5.64
N LEU A 322 -13.70 13.36 -5.92
CA LEU A 322 -13.97 11.97 -6.32
C LEU A 322 -13.18 11.58 -7.56
N MET A 323 -13.04 12.49 -8.52
CA MET A 323 -12.19 12.26 -9.70
C MET A 323 -10.71 12.13 -9.32
N ALA A 324 -10.21 12.98 -8.43
CA ALA A 324 -8.82 12.90 -7.96
C ALA A 324 -8.55 11.58 -7.24
N LEU A 325 -9.44 11.13 -6.34
CA LEU A 325 -9.35 9.82 -5.69
C LEU A 325 -9.35 8.66 -6.71
N THR A 326 -10.25 8.72 -7.70
CA THR A 326 -10.31 7.71 -8.76
C THR A 326 -9.04 7.66 -9.59
N LEU A 327 -8.46 8.81 -9.93
CA LEU A 327 -7.20 8.90 -10.65
C LEU A 327 -6.04 8.34 -9.83
N ARG A 328 -5.98 8.63 -8.54
CA ARG A 328 -4.98 8.06 -7.63
C ARG A 328 -5.11 6.54 -7.52
N LEU A 329 -6.32 6.01 -7.38
CA LEU A 329 -6.54 4.56 -7.40
C LEU A 329 -6.07 3.92 -8.70
N ARG A 330 -6.36 4.54 -9.85
CA ARG A 330 -5.86 4.07 -11.15
C ARG A 330 -4.35 4.12 -11.23
N ALA A 331 -3.73 5.20 -10.77
CA ALA A 331 -2.28 5.33 -10.74
C ALA A 331 -1.63 4.26 -9.84
N GLY A 332 -2.20 3.96 -8.68
CA GLY A 332 -1.77 2.86 -7.83
C GLY A 332 -1.85 1.51 -8.53
N ALA A 333 -2.97 1.22 -9.20
CA ALA A 333 -3.14 -0.01 -9.97
C ALA A 333 -2.11 -0.16 -11.10
N VAL A 334 -1.81 0.93 -11.82
CA VAL A 334 -0.78 0.95 -12.88
C VAL A 334 0.61 0.67 -12.31
N LYS A 335 0.94 1.19 -11.13
CA LYS A 335 2.23 0.89 -10.47
C LYS A 335 2.37 -0.59 -10.11
N VAL A 336 1.31 -1.21 -9.59
CA VAL A 336 1.30 -2.65 -9.30
C VAL A 336 1.48 -3.48 -10.58
N GLU A 337 0.80 -3.11 -11.64
CA GLU A 337 0.92 -3.80 -12.94
C GLU A 337 2.32 -3.62 -13.56
N ALA A 338 2.92 -2.44 -13.43
CA ALA A 338 4.29 -2.19 -13.86
C ALA A 338 5.29 -3.04 -13.07
N ALA A 339 5.15 -3.11 -11.74
CA ALA A 339 5.99 -3.96 -10.89
C ALA A 339 5.81 -5.46 -11.23
N ARG A 340 4.60 -5.89 -11.56
CA ARG A 340 4.33 -7.24 -12.06
C ARG A 340 5.05 -7.51 -13.38
N GLY A 341 4.97 -6.58 -14.33
CA GLY A 341 5.67 -6.70 -15.62
C GLY A 341 7.19 -6.83 -15.46
N LEU A 342 7.79 -6.12 -14.49
CA LEU A 342 9.20 -6.29 -14.15
C LEU A 342 9.50 -7.67 -13.57
N SER A 343 8.63 -8.22 -12.71
CA SER A 343 8.77 -9.57 -12.17
C SER A 343 8.70 -10.63 -13.28
N ASP A 344 7.74 -10.52 -14.18
CA ASP A 344 7.56 -11.44 -15.31
C ASP A 344 8.75 -11.37 -16.28
N ALA A 345 9.27 -10.15 -16.54
CA ALA A 345 10.46 -9.95 -17.38
C ALA A 345 11.72 -10.54 -16.72
N ALA A 346 11.92 -10.34 -15.43
CA ALA A 346 13.06 -10.91 -14.70
C ALA A 346 13.03 -12.44 -14.71
N GLN A 347 11.85 -13.05 -14.54
CA GLN A 347 11.67 -14.50 -14.65
C GLN A 347 11.99 -14.99 -16.06
N SER A 348 11.53 -14.30 -17.09
CA SER A 348 11.79 -14.66 -18.48
C SER A 348 13.28 -14.62 -18.82
N LEU A 349 14.01 -13.60 -18.33
CA LEU A 349 15.46 -13.51 -18.48
C LEU A 349 16.18 -14.68 -17.81
N GLN A 350 15.75 -15.09 -16.61
CA GLN A 350 16.35 -16.23 -15.91
C GLN A 350 16.19 -17.54 -16.70
N TYR A 351 15.03 -17.77 -17.30
CA TYR A 351 14.82 -18.95 -18.16
C TYR A 351 15.69 -18.90 -19.43
N THR A 352 15.81 -17.75 -20.07
CA THR A 352 16.63 -17.59 -21.29
C THR A 352 18.11 -17.85 -21.01
N THR A 353 18.64 -17.30 -19.92
CA THR A 353 20.03 -17.51 -19.50
C THR A 353 20.35 -18.97 -19.17
N PHE A 354 19.37 -19.71 -18.64
CA PHE A 354 19.54 -21.14 -18.32
C PHE A 354 19.68 -22.02 -19.59
N TRP A 355 19.02 -21.65 -20.68
CA TRP A 355 19.08 -22.41 -21.95
C TRP A 355 20.33 -22.11 -22.79
N GLU A 356 20.99 -20.98 -22.59
CA GLU A 356 22.24 -20.64 -23.29
C GLU A 356 23.48 -21.35 -22.71
N TYR A 357 23.36 -21.99 -21.54
CA TYR A 357 24.48 -22.66 -20.85
C TYR A 357 24.43 -24.21 -20.91
N THR A 358 24.10 -24.76 -22.07
CA THR A 358 24.36 -26.20 -22.34
C THR A 358 25.54 -26.30 -23.30
N PRO A 359 26.76 -26.74 -22.85
CA PRO A 359 27.90 -26.96 -23.70
C PRO A 359 27.69 -28.14 -24.64
#